data_f578b445261f1440c969762e2a378b33
#
_entry.id   f578b445261f1440c969762e2a378b33
#
_cell.length_a   1.000
_cell.length_b   1.000
_cell.length_c   1.000
_cell.angle_alpha   90.00
_cell.angle_beta   90.00
_cell.angle_gamma   90.00
#
_symmetry.space_group_name_H-M   'P 1'
#
loop_
_entity.id
_entity.type
_entity.pdbx_description
1 polymer ?
#
loop_
_entity_poly.entity_id
_entity_poly.type
_entity_poly.pdbx_seq_one_letter_code
_entity_poly.pdbx_strand_id
1 'polypeptide(L)'
;MAETARWYVVQTYSGYENTVKVTIEKTVQNRQLQDVIQAISIPMETVTEITEAGVSKTYDRKLYPGYIFVKMVYSDDTWHIIRNIRGTAGFVGASGNSPLPLSDEEVYAMGVEKREIVVNYAVGDTVRILDGPLTSFTGTVDNIEVDNNLVSVVVSMFGRETPVEFELDQVEVVSQ
;
A
#
# COMPACT_ATOMS: atom_id res chain seq x y z
N MET A 1 -11.01 26.32 2.46
CA MET A 1 -11.13 24.85 2.35
C MET A 1 -9.81 24.21 2.77
N ALA A 2 -9.87 23.24 3.64
CA ALA A 2 -8.65 22.50 3.98
C ALA A 2 -8.20 21.72 2.75
N GLU A 3 -6.98 21.97 2.31
CA GLU A 3 -6.39 21.22 1.23
C GLU A 3 -6.10 19.79 1.71
N THR A 4 -6.41 18.81 0.87
CA THR A 4 -6.23 17.41 1.20
C THR A 4 -4.81 16.97 0.83
N ALA A 5 -4.14 16.30 1.74
CA ALA A 5 -2.84 15.70 1.47
C ALA A 5 -2.98 14.56 0.44
N ARG A 6 -2.06 14.53 -0.51
CA ARG A 6 -2.01 13.51 -1.57
C ARG A 6 -0.61 12.96 -1.70
N TRP A 7 -0.49 11.81 -2.33
CA TRP A 7 0.79 11.18 -2.58
C TRP A 7 1.42 11.70 -3.87
N TYR A 8 2.68 12.09 -3.78
CA TYR A 8 3.50 12.56 -4.89
C TYR A 8 4.75 11.68 -5.02
N VAL A 9 5.19 11.49 -6.26
CA VAL A 9 6.41 10.73 -6.55
C VAL A 9 7.60 11.68 -6.66
N VAL A 10 8.64 11.39 -5.91
CA VAL A 10 9.89 12.15 -5.92
C VAL A 10 11.01 11.25 -6.39
N GLN A 11 11.73 11.67 -7.43
CA GLN A 11 12.89 10.96 -7.92
C GLN A 11 14.10 11.30 -7.05
N THR A 12 14.86 10.28 -6.68
CA THR A 12 16.11 10.42 -5.93
C THR A 12 17.27 9.86 -6.74
N TYR A 13 18.48 10.22 -6.35
CA TYR A 13 19.65 9.53 -6.88
C TYR A 13 19.71 8.11 -6.31
N SER A 14 20.27 7.19 -7.09
CA SER A 14 20.35 5.79 -6.69
C SER A 14 21.05 5.60 -5.36
N GLY A 15 20.41 4.86 -4.45
CA GLY A 15 20.94 4.62 -3.11
C GLY A 15 20.65 5.71 -2.08
N TYR A 16 20.03 6.83 -2.47
CA TYR A 16 19.73 7.95 -1.58
C TYR A 16 18.30 7.91 -1.00
N GLU A 17 17.49 6.93 -1.33
CA GLU A 17 16.07 6.87 -0.94
C GLU A 17 15.90 6.97 0.59
N ASN A 18 16.62 6.16 1.35
CA ASN A 18 16.54 6.17 2.81
C ASN A 18 17.11 7.47 3.40
N THR A 19 18.19 7.96 2.83
CA THR A 19 18.81 9.23 3.28
C THR A 19 17.86 10.40 3.08
N VAL A 20 17.21 10.48 1.94
CA VAL A 20 16.21 11.51 1.64
C VAL A 20 15.02 11.39 2.59
N LYS A 21 14.52 10.19 2.80
CA LYS A 21 13.40 9.94 3.73
C LYS A 21 13.73 10.46 5.14
N VAL A 22 14.86 10.06 5.69
CA VAL A 22 15.29 10.49 7.04
C VAL A 22 15.46 12.00 7.10
N THR A 23 16.03 12.61 6.07
CA THR A 23 16.23 14.06 6.01
C THR A 23 14.91 14.82 5.98
N ILE A 24 13.93 14.32 5.20
CA ILE A 24 12.58 14.92 5.17
C ILE A 24 11.92 14.79 6.53
N GLU A 25 11.98 13.63 7.15
CA GLU A 25 11.39 13.38 8.47
C GLU A 25 11.97 14.33 9.53
N LYS A 26 13.28 14.52 9.53
CA LYS A 26 13.95 15.47 10.43
C LYS A 26 13.51 16.90 10.17
N THR A 27 13.41 17.29 8.91
CA THR A 27 12.97 18.64 8.53
C THR A 27 11.53 18.88 8.99
N VAL A 28 10.66 17.89 8.82
CA VAL A 28 9.25 17.95 9.27
C VAL A 28 9.19 18.13 10.79
N GLN A 29 9.97 17.39 11.54
CA GLN A 29 10.01 17.52 13.00
C GLN A 29 10.56 18.90 13.44
N ASN A 30 11.66 19.35 12.84
CA ASN A 30 12.31 20.61 13.20
C ASN A 30 11.49 21.84 12.88
N ARG A 31 10.70 21.77 11.80
CA ARG A 31 9.86 22.89 11.34
C ARG A 31 8.38 22.73 11.69
N GLN A 32 8.03 21.66 12.39
CA GLN A 32 6.63 21.35 12.78
C GLN A 32 5.68 21.32 11.57
N LEU A 33 6.08 20.56 10.54
CA LEU A 33 5.35 20.45 9.27
C LEU A 33 4.47 19.19 9.16
N GLN A 34 4.18 18.53 10.28
CA GLN A 34 3.43 17.26 10.31
C GLN A 34 2.04 17.36 9.66
N ASP A 35 1.44 18.54 9.69
CA ASP A 35 0.13 18.77 9.09
C ASP A 35 0.18 18.83 7.56
N VAL A 36 1.29 19.25 6.99
CA VAL A 36 1.45 19.44 5.55
C VAL A 36 2.28 18.36 4.87
N ILE A 37 3.25 17.76 5.57
CA ILE A 37 4.01 16.59 5.10
C ILE A 37 3.73 15.45 6.07
N GLN A 38 2.82 14.57 5.71
CA GLN A 38 2.20 13.63 6.66
C GLN A 38 2.89 12.28 6.69
N ALA A 39 3.41 11.81 5.55
CA ALA A 39 4.02 10.49 5.47
C ALA A 39 5.00 10.40 4.31
N ILE A 40 5.94 9.47 4.42
CA ILE A 40 6.89 9.13 3.36
C ILE A 40 6.92 7.61 3.27
N SER A 41 6.83 7.10 2.04
CA SER A 41 6.83 5.66 1.79
C SER A 41 7.91 5.27 0.79
N ILE A 42 8.61 4.19 1.08
CA ILE A 42 9.50 3.52 0.14
C ILE A 42 8.99 2.08 0.04
N PRO A 43 8.10 1.77 -0.94
CA PRO A 43 7.51 0.45 -1.05
C PRO A 43 8.59 -0.62 -1.25
N MET A 44 8.47 -1.71 -0.48
CA MET A 44 9.39 -2.82 -0.51
C MET A 44 8.64 -4.14 -0.64
N GLU A 45 9.28 -5.12 -1.23
CA GLU A 45 8.77 -6.48 -1.28
C GLU A 45 9.77 -7.45 -0.66
N THR A 46 9.26 -8.50 -0.08
CA THR A 46 10.09 -9.58 0.45
C THR A 46 10.26 -10.65 -0.64
N VAL A 47 11.51 -10.93 -0.99
CA VAL A 47 11.86 -11.92 -2.02
C VAL A 47 12.52 -13.11 -1.36
N THR A 48 12.05 -14.31 -1.69
CA THR A 48 12.66 -15.57 -1.25
C THR A 48 13.33 -16.24 -2.44
N GLU A 49 14.64 -16.45 -2.35
CA GLU A 49 15.42 -17.18 -3.34
C GLU A 49 15.90 -18.49 -2.77
N ILE A 50 15.89 -19.54 -3.60
CA ILE A 50 16.48 -20.82 -3.26
C ILE A 50 17.83 -20.88 -3.95
N THR A 51 18.91 -20.97 -3.15
CA THR A 51 20.28 -21.09 -3.68
C THR A 51 20.52 -22.49 -4.27
N GLU A 52 21.57 -22.62 -5.08
CA GLU A 52 21.97 -23.91 -5.66
C GLU A 52 22.23 -25.00 -4.58
N ALA A 53 22.59 -24.56 -3.38
CA ALA A 53 22.76 -25.46 -2.23
C ALA A 53 21.43 -25.85 -1.55
N GLY A 54 20.29 -25.41 -2.06
CA GLY A 54 18.98 -25.71 -1.49
C GLY A 54 18.61 -24.87 -0.25
N VAL A 55 19.37 -23.82 0.03
CA VAL A 55 19.13 -22.93 1.18
C VAL A 55 18.20 -21.80 0.76
N SER A 56 17.11 -21.61 1.50
CA SER A 56 16.21 -20.45 1.32
C SER A 56 16.87 -19.18 1.87
N LYS A 57 16.94 -18.16 1.05
CA LYS A 57 17.41 -16.84 1.44
C LYS A 57 16.29 -15.83 1.23
N THR A 58 15.91 -15.11 2.28
CA THR A 58 14.86 -14.10 2.24
C THR A 58 15.48 -12.72 2.44
N TYR A 59 15.15 -11.79 1.56
CA TYR A 59 15.60 -10.41 1.67
C TYR A 59 14.53 -9.45 1.16
N ASP A 60 14.60 -8.21 1.62
CA ASP A 60 13.70 -7.15 1.18
C ASP A 60 14.37 -6.35 0.06
N ARG A 61 13.61 -6.03 -0.98
CA ARG A 61 14.07 -5.17 -2.07
C ARG A 61 13.07 -4.05 -2.32
N LYS A 62 13.57 -2.93 -2.81
CA LYS A 62 12.72 -1.79 -3.17
C LYS A 62 11.96 -2.11 -4.45
N LEU A 63 10.64 -1.86 -4.44
CA LEU A 63 9.81 -2.02 -5.64
C LEU A 63 10.15 -0.97 -6.70
N TYR A 64 10.47 0.25 -6.26
CA TYR A 64 10.76 1.38 -7.15
C TYR A 64 12.09 2.03 -6.76
N PRO A 65 13.24 1.41 -7.10
CA PRO A 65 14.54 2.01 -6.80
C PRO A 65 14.69 3.38 -7.46
N GLY A 66 15.22 4.34 -6.72
CA GLY A 66 15.38 5.71 -7.20
C GLY A 66 14.16 6.60 -7.04
N TYR A 67 13.11 6.12 -6.36
CA TYR A 67 11.89 6.88 -6.12
C TYR A 67 11.46 6.77 -4.67
N ILE A 68 10.89 7.86 -4.16
CA ILE A 68 10.20 7.88 -2.87
C ILE A 68 8.81 8.48 -3.08
N PHE A 69 7.89 8.15 -2.19
CA PHE A 69 6.52 8.64 -2.21
C PHE A 69 6.28 9.51 -0.98
N VAL A 70 5.78 10.72 -1.19
CA VAL A 70 5.55 11.69 -0.12
C VAL A 70 4.07 12.08 -0.08
N LYS A 71 3.44 11.88 1.07
CA LYS A 71 2.07 12.34 1.31
C LYS A 71 2.11 13.74 1.89
N MET A 72 1.70 14.71 1.12
CA MET A 72 1.77 16.11 1.51
C MET A 72 0.62 16.92 0.95
N VAL A 73 0.35 18.04 1.60
CA VAL A 73 -0.48 19.11 1.04
C VAL A 73 0.44 19.94 0.12
N TYR A 74 0.14 19.94 -1.17
CA TYR A 74 0.94 20.67 -2.14
C TYR A 74 0.82 22.18 -1.94
N SER A 75 1.96 22.84 -1.83
CA SER A 75 2.10 24.29 -1.86
C SER A 75 3.50 24.62 -2.40
N ASP A 76 3.73 25.87 -2.74
CA ASP A 76 5.06 26.32 -3.16
C ASP A 76 6.09 26.05 -2.07
N ASP A 77 5.70 26.22 -0.81
CA ASP A 77 6.58 25.97 0.33
C ASP A 77 6.97 24.49 0.47
N THR A 78 5.99 23.59 0.42
CA THR A 78 6.27 22.14 0.51
C THR A 78 7.06 21.65 -0.69
N TRP A 79 6.75 22.14 -1.88
CA TRP A 79 7.48 21.82 -3.10
C TRP A 79 8.96 22.22 -2.99
N HIS A 80 9.24 23.45 -2.53
CA HIS A 80 10.61 23.92 -2.33
C HIS A 80 11.36 23.14 -1.26
N ILE A 81 10.69 22.81 -0.16
CA ILE A 81 11.30 22.03 0.93
C ILE A 81 11.76 20.67 0.40
N ILE A 82 10.89 19.95 -0.28
CA ILE A 82 11.20 18.61 -0.79
C ILE A 82 12.28 18.68 -1.89
N ARG A 83 12.16 19.63 -2.81
CA ARG A 83 13.11 19.77 -3.91
C ARG A 83 14.52 20.12 -3.45
N ASN A 84 14.64 20.85 -2.34
CA ASN A 84 15.94 21.28 -1.80
C ASN A 84 16.61 20.23 -0.91
N ILE A 85 15.94 19.10 -0.66
CA ILE A 85 16.55 18.00 0.09
C ILE A 85 17.68 17.38 -0.75
N ARG A 86 18.84 17.24 -0.14
CA ARG A 86 20.01 16.64 -0.80
C ARG A 86 19.73 15.18 -1.14
N GLY A 87 19.93 14.83 -2.39
CA GLY A 87 19.69 13.49 -2.92
C GLY A 87 18.43 13.38 -3.75
N THR A 88 17.57 14.42 -3.78
CA THR A 88 16.41 14.47 -4.66
C THR A 88 16.79 15.00 -6.04
N ALA A 89 16.21 14.39 -7.07
CA ALA A 89 16.34 14.85 -8.46
C ALA A 89 15.12 15.67 -8.92
N GLY A 90 14.02 15.64 -8.17
CA GLY A 90 12.81 16.40 -8.44
C GLY A 90 11.55 15.54 -8.41
N PHE A 91 10.40 16.18 -8.62
CA PHE A 91 9.12 15.50 -8.67
C PHE A 91 8.90 14.83 -10.04
N VAL A 92 8.22 13.69 -10.03
CA VAL A 92 7.84 12.94 -11.23
C VAL A 92 6.41 13.27 -11.64
N GLY A 93 6.13 13.21 -12.92
CA GLY A 93 4.79 13.43 -13.46
C GLY A 93 4.41 14.90 -13.55
N ALA A 94 5.40 15.80 -13.53
CA ALA A 94 5.15 17.22 -13.63
C ALA A 94 4.63 17.61 -15.01
N SER A 95 3.50 18.28 -15.03
CA SER A 95 3.04 19.02 -16.20
C SER A 95 3.34 20.50 -15.94
N GLY A 96 4.35 21.02 -16.61
CA GLY A 96 4.86 22.37 -16.32
C GLY A 96 5.57 22.41 -14.97
N ASN A 97 5.16 23.34 -14.09
CA ASN A 97 5.77 23.53 -12.77
C ASN A 97 5.02 22.84 -11.62
N SER A 98 3.99 22.04 -11.94
CA SER A 98 3.16 21.41 -10.93
C SER A 98 3.24 19.89 -11.02
N PRO A 99 3.66 19.19 -9.95
CA PRO A 99 3.63 17.74 -9.94
C PRO A 99 2.20 17.23 -9.91
N LEU A 100 1.99 16.05 -10.52
CA LEU A 100 0.68 15.39 -10.49
C LEU A 100 0.63 14.42 -9.31
N PRO A 101 -0.42 14.48 -8.47
CA PRO A 101 -0.60 13.51 -7.42
C PRO A 101 -1.00 12.14 -7.98
N LEU A 102 -0.67 11.08 -7.25
CA LEU A 102 -1.15 9.74 -7.55
C LEU A 102 -2.65 9.64 -7.22
N SER A 103 -3.38 8.89 -8.03
CA SER A 103 -4.75 8.52 -7.70
C SER A 103 -4.77 7.51 -6.54
N ASP A 104 -5.91 7.38 -5.86
CA ASP A 104 -6.06 6.39 -4.79
C ASP A 104 -5.81 4.96 -5.30
N GLU A 105 -6.24 4.66 -6.51
CA GLU A 105 -6.01 3.36 -7.14
C GLU A 105 -4.52 3.09 -7.36
N GLU A 106 -3.79 4.07 -7.86
CA GLU A 106 -2.34 3.98 -8.05
C GLU A 106 -1.60 3.79 -6.73
N VAL A 107 -2.01 4.53 -5.70
CA VAL A 107 -1.42 4.44 -4.36
C VAL A 107 -1.51 3.02 -3.81
N TYR A 108 -2.66 2.39 -3.90
CA TYR A 108 -2.85 1.02 -3.42
C TYR A 108 -2.18 -0.02 -4.32
N ALA A 109 -2.29 0.14 -5.64
CA ALA A 109 -1.67 -0.78 -6.59
C ALA A 109 -0.15 -0.80 -6.51
N MET A 110 0.48 0.34 -6.19
CA MET A 110 1.92 0.46 -6.05
C MET A 110 2.44 0.10 -4.65
N GLY A 111 1.57 -0.23 -3.71
CA GLY A 111 1.95 -0.58 -2.35
C GLY A 111 2.45 0.60 -1.51
N VAL A 112 2.14 1.82 -1.93
CA VAL A 112 2.53 3.04 -1.22
C VAL A 112 1.82 3.15 0.12
N GLU A 113 0.55 2.82 0.12
CA GLU A 113 -0.30 2.81 1.31
C GLU A 113 -1.14 1.53 1.31
N LYS A 114 -1.25 0.90 2.46
CA LYS A 114 -2.13 -0.26 2.60
C LYS A 114 -3.57 0.20 2.74
N ARG A 115 -4.46 -0.45 2.00
CA ARG A 115 -5.89 -0.19 2.14
C ARG A 115 -6.34 -0.67 3.51
N GLU A 116 -6.95 0.22 4.30
CA GLU A 116 -7.66 -0.20 5.50
C GLU A 116 -8.94 -0.93 5.07
N ILE A 117 -8.89 -2.25 5.15
CA ILE A 117 -10.06 -3.05 4.87
C ILE A 117 -10.81 -3.24 6.19
N VAL A 118 -11.98 -2.63 6.28
CA VAL A 118 -12.88 -2.85 7.41
C VAL A 118 -13.59 -4.17 7.17
N VAL A 119 -13.23 -5.18 7.96
CA VAL A 119 -13.86 -6.50 7.88
C VAL A 119 -15.10 -6.49 8.76
N ASN A 120 -16.27 -6.69 8.16
CA ASN A 120 -17.57 -6.70 8.83
C ASN A 120 -18.00 -8.09 9.29
N TYR A 121 -17.15 -9.09 9.11
CA TYR A 121 -17.43 -10.48 9.44
C TYR A 121 -16.34 -11.05 10.34
N ALA A 122 -16.66 -12.12 11.01
CA ALA A 122 -15.74 -12.84 11.89
C ALA A 122 -15.70 -14.32 11.53
N VAL A 123 -14.72 -15.05 12.08
CA VAL A 123 -14.65 -16.52 11.95
C VAL A 123 -15.95 -17.14 12.44
N GLY A 124 -16.55 -18.00 11.64
CA GLY A 124 -17.83 -18.64 11.92
C GLY A 124 -19.04 -17.95 11.28
N ASP A 125 -18.88 -16.76 10.75
CA ASP A 125 -19.96 -16.05 10.06
C ASP A 125 -20.19 -16.62 8.65
N THR A 126 -21.45 -16.54 8.20
CA THR A 126 -21.79 -16.89 6.82
C THR A 126 -21.57 -15.68 5.92
N VAL A 127 -20.83 -15.89 4.85
CA VAL A 127 -20.52 -14.85 3.87
C VAL A 127 -20.94 -15.29 2.47
N ARG A 128 -21.22 -14.32 1.63
CA ARG A 128 -21.51 -14.52 0.21
C ARG A 128 -20.32 -14.04 -0.63
N ILE A 129 -19.97 -14.80 -1.64
CA ILE A 129 -18.88 -14.48 -2.55
C ILE A 129 -19.39 -13.49 -3.61
N LEU A 130 -18.69 -12.37 -3.75
CA LEU A 130 -19.08 -11.26 -4.62
C LEU A 130 -18.47 -11.33 -6.00
N ASP A 131 -17.30 -11.95 -6.13
CA ASP A 131 -16.53 -11.94 -7.38
C ASP A 131 -15.88 -13.31 -7.65
N GLY A 132 -15.58 -13.55 -8.92
CA GLY A 132 -14.92 -14.76 -9.39
C GLY A 132 -15.88 -15.87 -9.81
N PRO A 133 -15.34 -17.09 -10.06
CA PRO A 133 -16.13 -18.23 -10.52
C PRO A 133 -17.17 -18.70 -9.53
N LEU A 134 -17.02 -18.38 -8.24
CA LEU A 134 -17.92 -18.79 -7.17
C LEU A 134 -18.89 -17.69 -6.75
N THR A 135 -19.06 -16.66 -7.57
CA THR A 135 -19.99 -15.55 -7.30
C THR A 135 -21.37 -16.06 -6.94
N SER A 136 -21.98 -15.50 -5.91
CA SER A 136 -23.28 -15.87 -5.34
C SER A 136 -23.29 -17.14 -4.49
N PHE A 137 -22.22 -17.90 -4.41
CA PHE A 137 -22.11 -18.97 -3.43
C PHE A 137 -21.94 -18.41 -2.03
N THR A 138 -22.42 -19.15 -1.06
CA THR A 138 -22.25 -18.81 0.36
C THR A 138 -21.33 -19.81 1.02
N GLY A 139 -20.61 -19.36 2.03
CA GLY A 139 -19.73 -20.21 2.79
C GLY A 139 -19.56 -19.69 4.21
N THR A 140 -18.82 -20.43 5.02
CA THR A 140 -18.53 -20.06 6.41
C THR A 140 -17.08 -19.62 6.51
N VAL A 141 -16.83 -18.50 7.18
CA VAL A 141 -15.47 -18.00 7.40
C VAL A 141 -14.72 -18.94 8.35
N ASP A 142 -13.59 -19.45 7.89
CA ASP A 142 -12.72 -20.35 8.65
C ASP A 142 -11.55 -19.61 9.29
N ASN A 143 -10.92 -18.70 8.53
CA ASN A 143 -9.79 -17.91 9.00
C ASN A 143 -9.75 -16.54 8.31
N ILE A 144 -9.23 -15.53 8.99
CA ILE A 144 -9.08 -14.17 8.47
C ILE A 144 -7.63 -13.72 8.68
N GLU A 145 -6.95 -13.40 7.60
CA GLU A 145 -5.58 -12.87 7.62
C GLU A 145 -5.58 -11.44 7.08
N VAL A 146 -5.85 -10.48 7.93
CA VAL A 146 -5.94 -9.07 7.54
C VAL A 146 -4.64 -8.55 6.96
N ASP A 147 -3.51 -8.97 7.53
CA ASP A 147 -2.18 -8.53 7.08
C ASP A 147 -1.85 -8.98 5.64
N ASN A 148 -2.38 -10.13 5.24
CA ASN A 148 -2.19 -10.68 3.90
C ASN A 148 -3.34 -10.38 2.94
N ASN A 149 -4.37 -9.66 3.41
CA ASN A 149 -5.59 -9.38 2.64
C ASN A 149 -6.30 -10.67 2.19
N LEU A 150 -6.30 -11.70 3.03
CA LEU A 150 -6.88 -13.00 2.72
C LEU A 150 -7.93 -13.42 3.75
N VAL A 151 -8.95 -14.10 3.27
CA VAL A 151 -9.93 -14.78 4.08
C VAL A 151 -10.15 -16.19 3.54
N SER A 152 -10.10 -17.17 4.42
CA SER A 152 -10.41 -18.55 4.08
C SER A 152 -11.88 -18.82 4.37
N VAL A 153 -12.62 -19.24 3.36
CA VAL A 153 -14.05 -19.52 3.44
C VAL A 153 -14.29 -20.98 3.04
N VAL A 154 -15.00 -21.71 3.87
CA VAL A 154 -15.42 -23.07 3.56
C VAL A 154 -16.71 -23.02 2.76
N VAL A 155 -16.63 -23.39 1.50
CA VAL A 155 -17.77 -23.38 0.56
C VAL A 155 -18.23 -24.82 0.34
N SER A 156 -19.55 -25.03 0.44
CA SER A 156 -20.13 -26.33 0.14
C SER A 156 -20.39 -26.44 -1.37
N MET A 157 -19.63 -27.29 -2.04
CA MET A 157 -19.76 -27.56 -3.47
C MET A 157 -19.95 -29.07 -3.70
N PHE A 158 -20.93 -29.43 -4.48
CA PHE A 158 -21.21 -30.83 -4.86
C PHE A 158 -21.28 -31.79 -3.64
N GLY A 159 -21.87 -31.30 -2.53
CA GLY A 159 -21.95 -32.07 -1.29
C GLY A 159 -20.68 -32.22 -0.50
N ARG A 160 -19.65 -31.45 -0.85
CA ARG A 160 -18.34 -31.43 -0.14
C ARG A 160 -18.01 -30.04 0.33
N GLU A 161 -17.45 -29.95 1.52
CA GLU A 161 -16.93 -28.70 2.07
C GLU A 161 -15.50 -28.53 1.59
N THR A 162 -15.24 -27.39 0.92
CA THR A 162 -13.91 -27.07 0.37
C THR A 162 -13.49 -25.69 0.86
N PRO A 163 -12.33 -25.58 1.51
CA PRO A 163 -11.80 -24.26 1.87
C PRO A 163 -11.24 -23.56 0.63
N VAL A 164 -11.63 -22.32 0.43
CA VAL A 164 -11.18 -21.46 -0.68
C VAL A 164 -10.73 -20.14 -0.10
N GLU A 165 -9.62 -19.62 -0.60
CA GLU A 165 -9.10 -18.31 -0.19
C GLU A 165 -9.60 -17.22 -1.11
N PHE A 166 -10.04 -16.12 -0.52
CA PHE A 166 -10.50 -14.91 -1.21
C PHE A 166 -9.80 -13.69 -0.63
N GLU A 167 -9.82 -12.59 -1.36
CA GLU A 167 -9.46 -11.31 -0.81
C GLU A 167 -10.57 -10.82 0.13
N LEU A 168 -10.21 -10.01 1.13
CA LEU A 168 -11.14 -9.60 2.18
C LEU A 168 -12.36 -8.84 1.64
N ASP A 169 -12.24 -8.16 0.51
CA ASP A 169 -13.33 -7.40 -0.11
C ASP A 169 -14.15 -8.21 -1.13
N GLN A 170 -13.75 -9.45 -1.40
CA GLN A 170 -14.48 -10.35 -2.32
C GLN A 170 -15.64 -11.10 -1.68
N VAL A 171 -15.81 -10.96 -0.39
CA VAL A 171 -16.89 -11.60 0.36
C VAL A 171 -17.61 -10.59 1.23
N GLU A 172 -18.90 -10.78 1.45
CA GLU A 172 -19.71 -9.96 2.34
C GLU A 172 -20.49 -10.81 3.33
N VAL A 173 -20.73 -10.28 4.54
CA VAL A 173 -21.55 -11.00 5.52
C VAL A 173 -22.99 -11.06 5.04
N VAL A 174 -23.59 -12.25 5.17
CA VAL A 174 -25.01 -12.43 4.86
C VAL A 174 -25.83 -12.07 6.08
N SER A 175 -26.63 -11.00 5.96
CA SER A 175 -27.58 -10.62 7.00
C SER A 175 -28.69 -11.67 7.10
N GLN A 176 -28.92 -12.18 8.29
CA GLN A 176 -30.08 -13.03 8.54
C GLN A 176 -31.36 -12.19 8.67
#